data_86aa10fa34ebaa2acae3163db27a2587
#
_entry.id   86aa10fa34ebaa2acae3163db27a2587
#
_cell.length_a   1.000
_cell.length_b   1.000
_cell.length_c   1.000
_cell.angle_alpha   90.00
_cell.angle_beta   90.00
_cell.angle_gamma   90.00
#
_symmetry.space_group_name_H-M   'P 1'
#
loop_
_entity.id
_entity.type
_entity.pdbx_description
1 polymer ?
#
loop_
_entity_poly.entity_id
_entity_poly.type
_entity_poly.pdbx_seq_one_letter_code
_entity_poly.pdbx_strand_id
1 'polypeptide(L)'
;GETIRNIYLCKGKRSAETRNGKPYDNVLLQDKTGTLDGKVWDPNSQGIADYDEKDFIEVYGEVINYNGNLQINIKQIRKAGEEEYNPADYMPTTEKSVDGMYEQLTEFIRHISNPYLKSLLEYFFVNDQEFIKKFRSHSAAKTVHHGFSGGLLEHTLSVLRMCEYFAGSYGILNKDLLLTAAMCH
;
A
#
# COMPACT_ATOMS: atom_id res chain seq x y z
N GLY A 1 -15.46 3.53 26.35
CA GLY A 1 -14.83 3.39 25.04
C GLY A 1 -15.77 3.86 23.95
N GLU A 2 -15.23 4.34 22.86
CA GLU A 2 -16.00 4.70 21.67
C GLU A 2 -16.34 3.42 20.90
N THR A 3 -17.57 3.27 20.45
CA THR A 3 -18.00 2.14 19.63
C THR A 3 -17.91 2.54 18.16
N ILE A 4 -17.22 1.74 17.36
CA ILE A 4 -17.06 1.98 15.94
C ILE A 4 -17.60 0.82 15.10
N ARG A 5 -18.07 1.16 13.89
CA ARG A 5 -18.38 0.21 12.82
C ARG A 5 -17.78 0.75 11.55
N ASN A 6 -16.83 0.02 10.97
CA ASN A 6 -16.17 0.44 9.74
C ASN A 6 -15.57 -0.78 9.02
N ILE A 7 -15.24 -0.60 7.73
CA ILE A 7 -14.54 -1.60 6.94
C ILE A 7 -13.03 -1.37 7.06
N TYR A 8 -12.28 -2.45 7.22
CA TYR A 8 -10.82 -2.46 7.30
C TYR A 8 -10.24 -3.59 6.44
N LEU A 9 -9.02 -3.42 5.97
CA LEU A 9 -8.22 -4.52 5.46
C LEU A 9 -7.67 -5.33 6.64
N CYS A 10 -7.92 -6.63 6.68
CA CYS A 10 -7.26 -7.55 7.61
C CYS A 10 -5.81 -7.74 7.16
N LYS A 11 -4.89 -6.96 7.69
CA LYS A 11 -3.46 -7.03 7.36
C LYS A 11 -2.78 -8.25 7.95
N GLY A 12 -3.28 -8.74 9.06
CA GLY A 12 -2.75 -9.91 9.73
C GLY A 12 -3.77 -10.52 10.68
N LYS A 13 -3.76 -11.86 10.78
CA LYS A 13 -4.56 -12.64 11.72
C LYS A 13 -3.67 -13.64 12.43
N ARG A 14 -3.75 -13.68 13.74
CA ARG A 14 -3.01 -14.67 14.55
C ARG A 14 -3.91 -15.18 15.66
N SER A 15 -4.26 -16.45 15.58
CA SER A 15 -5.00 -17.15 16.64
C SER A 15 -4.08 -17.53 17.80
N ALA A 16 -4.57 -17.39 19.00
CA ALA A 16 -3.87 -17.71 20.25
C ALA A 16 -4.86 -18.19 21.31
N GLU A 17 -4.34 -18.66 22.42
CA GLU A 17 -5.15 -19.07 23.57
C GLU A 17 -4.83 -18.21 24.79
N THR A 18 -5.87 -17.88 25.54
CA THR A 18 -5.72 -17.24 26.86
C THR A 18 -5.11 -18.22 27.87
N ARG A 19 -4.65 -17.73 29.02
CA ARG A 19 -4.15 -18.59 30.13
C ARG A 19 -5.16 -19.64 30.60
N ASN A 20 -6.45 -19.44 30.33
CA ASN A 20 -7.53 -20.35 30.67
C ASN A 20 -7.95 -21.27 29.50
N GLY A 21 -7.14 -21.36 28.43
CA GLY A 21 -7.39 -22.22 27.27
C GLY A 21 -8.51 -21.72 26.35
N LYS A 22 -8.98 -20.46 26.48
CA LYS A 22 -9.98 -19.92 25.55
C LYS A 22 -9.30 -19.36 24.30
N PRO A 23 -9.75 -19.75 23.09
CA PRO A 23 -9.21 -19.21 21.87
C PRO A 23 -9.56 -17.73 21.71
N TYR A 24 -8.65 -16.96 21.12
CA TYR A 24 -8.90 -15.58 20.68
C TYR A 24 -8.04 -15.27 19.45
N ASP A 25 -8.49 -14.32 18.63
CA ASP A 25 -7.71 -13.84 17.50
C ASP A 25 -7.14 -12.44 17.79
N ASN A 26 -5.86 -12.29 17.46
CA ASN A 26 -5.24 -10.97 17.25
C ASN A 26 -5.39 -10.62 15.79
N VAL A 27 -5.95 -9.46 15.51
CA VAL A 27 -6.18 -8.98 14.15
C VAL A 27 -5.48 -7.64 13.99
N LEU A 28 -4.68 -7.50 12.96
CA LEU A 28 -4.12 -6.22 12.58
C LEU A 28 -5.02 -5.62 11.48
N LEU A 29 -5.76 -4.60 11.82
CA LEU A 29 -6.65 -3.86 10.93
C LEU A 29 -5.87 -2.72 10.27
N GLN A 30 -6.13 -2.43 9.01
CA GLN A 30 -5.50 -1.35 8.26
C GLN A 30 -6.51 -0.54 7.46
N ASP A 31 -6.34 0.77 7.46
CA ASP A 31 -6.94 1.71 6.52
C ASP A 31 -5.89 2.73 6.02
N LYS A 32 -6.32 3.76 5.30
CA LYS A 32 -5.43 4.82 4.80
C LYS A 32 -4.73 5.64 5.90
N THR A 33 -5.25 5.62 7.12
CA THR A 33 -4.72 6.39 8.26
C THR A 33 -3.66 5.63 9.04
N GLY A 34 -3.58 4.30 8.86
CA GLY A 34 -2.61 3.47 9.54
C GLY A 34 -3.13 2.10 9.92
N THR A 35 -2.62 1.57 11.02
CA THR A 35 -2.98 0.25 11.55
C THR A 35 -3.54 0.35 12.96
N LEU A 36 -4.50 -0.53 13.29
CA LEU A 36 -5.12 -0.66 14.59
C LEU A 36 -5.13 -2.13 15.01
N ASP A 37 -4.66 -2.40 16.23
CA ASP A 37 -4.75 -3.73 16.82
C ASP A 37 -6.19 -4.06 17.24
N GLY A 38 -6.66 -5.25 16.84
CA GLY A 38 -7.96 -5.79 17.20
C GLY A 38 -7.86 -7.10 17.98
N LYS A 39 -8.81 -7.32 18.88
CA LYS A 39 -8.99 -8.56 19.63
C LYS A 39 -10.38 -9.12 19.39
N VAL A 40 -10.44 -10.37 18.99
CA VAL A 40 -11.67 -11.18 18.91
C VAL A 40 -11.60 -12.21 20.03
N TRP A 41 -12.27 -11.94 21.15
CA TRP A 41 -12.18 -12.78 22.35
C TRP A 41 -12.95 -14.09 22.26
N ASP A 42 -13.86 -14.23 21.30
CA ASP A 42 -14.59 -15.45 20.99
C ASP A 42 -14.75 -15.59 19.46
N PRO A 43 -13.74 -16.13 18.79
CA PRO A 43 -13.75 -16.28 17.32
C PRO A 43 -14.89 -17.18 16.79
N ASN A 44 -15.44 -18.05 17.65
CA ASN A 44 -16.50 -18.98 17.27
C ASN A 44 -17.91 -18.44 17.58
N SER A 45 -18.02 -17.20 18.05
CA SER A 45 -19.32 -16.61 18.34
C SER A 45 -20.13 -16.28 17.07
N GLN A 46 -21.44 -16.27 17.19
CA GLN A 46 -22.38 -16.05 16.10
C GLN A 46 -22.19 -14.71 15.35
N GLY A 47 -21.53 -13.73 15.99
CA GLY A 47 -21.23 -12.42 15.39
C GLY A 47 -19.93 -12.37 14.58
N ILE A 48 -19.14 -13.43 14.57
CA ILE A 48 -17.85 -13.49 13.88
C ILE A 48 -17.98 -14.41 12.67
N ALA A 49 -18.00 -13.83 11.47
CA ALA A 49 -17.93 -14.59 10.24
C ALA A 49 -16.49 -15.10 10.00
N ASP A 50 -16.35 -16.11 9.14
CA ASP A 50 -15.03 -16.59 8.73
C ASP A 50 -14.31 -15.53 7.89
N TYR A 51 -13.05 -15.22 8.22
CA TYR A 51 -12.21 -14.22 7.55
C TYR A 51 -10.73 -14.63 7.63
N ASP A 52 -9.95 -14.13 6.70
CA ASP A 52 -8.51 -14.38 6.61
C ASP A 52 -7.70 -13.09 6.39
N GLU A 53 -6.38 -13.23 6.41
CA GLU A 53 -5.48 -12.16 5.99
C GLU A 53 -5.77 -11.74 4.55
N LYS A 54 -5.76 -10.44 4.30
CA LYS A 54 -6.07 -9.75 3.04
C LYS A 54 -7.56 -9.66 2.71
N ASP A 55 -8.44 -10.18 3.55
CA ASP A 55 -9.88 -9.89 3.41
C ASP A 55 -10.20 -8.46 3.82
N PHE A 56 -11.16 -7.84 3.12
CA PHE A 56 -11.81 -6.63 3.58
C PHE A 56 -12.98 -7.03 4.49
N ILE A 57 -12.92 -6.58 5.72
CA ILE A 57 -13.87 -6.97 6.77
C ILE A 57 -14.53 -5.75 7.40
N GLU A 58 -15.85 -5.79 7.52
CA GLU A 58 -16.57 -4.84 8.38
C GLU A 58 -16.45 -5.30 9.83
N VAL A 59 -15.92 -4.44 10.65
CA VAL A 59 -15.68 -4.67 12.07
C VAL A 59 -16.61 -3.79 12.90
N TYR A 60 -17.29 -4.36 13.88
CA TYR A 60 -18.02 -3.65 14.91
C TYR A 60 -17.39 -3.97 16.27
N GLY A 61 -17.01 -2.95 17.02
CA GLY A 61 -16.35 -3.15 18.31
C GLY A 61 -16.18 -1.86 19.10
N GLU A 62 -15.57 -2.00 20.27
CA GLU A 62 -15.30 -0.92 21.21
C GLU A 62 -13.80 -0.61 21.23
N VAL A 63 -13.46 0.65 20.99
CA VAL A 63 -12.07 1.13 21.07
C VAL A 63 -11.71 1.39 22.53
N ILE A 64 -10.62 0.79 22.97
CA ILE A 64 -10.06 0.93 24.31
C ILE A 64 -8.61 1.43 24.24
N ASN A 65 -8.15 2.01 25.32
CA ASN A 65 -6.71 2.28 25.50
C ASN A 65 -6.13 1.17 26.38
N TYR A 66 -5.22 0.39 25.81
CA TYR A 66 -4.52 -0.67 26.52
C TYR A 66 -3.01 -0.37 26.57
N ASN A 67 -2.47 -0.12 27.74
CA ASN A 67 -1.07 0.24 27.96
C ASN A 67 -0.57 1.43 27.11
N GLY A 68 -1.42 2.43 26.90
CA GLY A 68 -1.07 3.62 26.10
C GLY A 68 -1.33 3.49 24.60
N ASN A 69 -1.73 2.30 24.11
CA ASN A 69 -2.05 2.07 22.71
C ASN A 69 -3.55 1.88 22.50
N LEU A 70 -4.06 2.41 21.40
CA LEU A 70 -5.44 2.16 20.99
C LEU A 70 -5.58 0.73 20.50
N GLN A 71 -6.64 0.05 20.93
CA GLN A 71 -6.99 -1.30 20.53
C GLN A 71 -8.51 -1.40 20.41
N ILE A 72 -9.01 -2.21 19.47
CA ILE A 72 -10.44 -2.48 19.35
C ILE A 72 -10.78 -3.88 19.88
N ASN A 73 -11.73 -3.95 20.81
CA ASN A 73 -12.39 -5.18 21.19
C ASN A 73 -13.52 -5.47 20.20
N ILE A 74 -13.29 -6.42 19.33
CA ILE A 74 -14.17 -6.74 18.21
C ILE A 74 -15.29 -7.64 18.69
N LYS A 75 -16.52 -7.25 18.40
CA LYS A 75 -17.76 -7.97 18.76
C LYS A 75 -18.42 -8.64 17.55
N GLN A 76 -18.25 -8.06 16.38
CA GLN A 76 -18.79 -8.60 15.12
C GLN A 76 -17.79 -8.39 13.98
N ILE A 77 -17.72 -9.38 13.10
CA ILE A 77 -16.98 -9.34 11.84
C ILE A 77 -17.85 -9.94 10.75
N ARG A 78 -17.91 -9.27 9.60
CA ARG A 78 -18.36 -9.86 8.34
C ARG A 78 -17.41 -9.50 7.22
N LYS A 79 -17.34 -10.33 6.18
CA LYS A 79 -16.65 -9.94 4.95
C LYS A 79 -17.42 -8.81 4.27
N ALA A 80 -16.71 -7.81 3.80
CA ALA A 80 -17.27 -6.74 2.99
C ALA A 80 -17.45 -7.20 1.54
N GLY A 81 -18.55 -6.81 0.90
CA GLY A 81 -18.73 -7.02 -0.53
C GLY A 81 -17.82 -6.11 -1.35
N GLU A 82 -17.45 -6.53 -2.56
CA GLU A 82 -16.52 -5.77 -3.44
C GLU A 82 -17.04 -4.36 -3.79
N GLU A 83 -18.34 -4.13 -3.72
CA GLU A 83 -18.96 -2.81 -3.98
C GLU A 83 -19.00 -1.91 -2.73
N GLU A 84 -18.68 -2.44 -1.54
CA GLU A 84 -18.77 -1.70 -0.28
C GLU A 84 -17.50 -0.93 0.06
N TYR A 85 -16.39 -1.17 -0.66
CA TYR A 85 -15.11 -0.54 -0.38
C TYR A 85 -14.31 -0.28 -1.66
N ASN A 86 -13.42 0.72 -1.59
CA ASN A 86 -12.39 0.93 -2.62
C ASN A 86 -11.04 0.49 -2.04
N PRO A 87 -10.35 -0.51 -2.60
CA PRO A 87 -9.08 -1.00 -2.08
C PRO A 87 -8.02 0.09 -1.87
N ALA A 88 -8.05 1.15 -2.68
CA ALA A 88 -7.12 2.28 -2.55
C ALA A 88 -7.26 3.03 -1.21
N ASP A 89 -8.43 2.99 -0.57
CA ASP A 89 -8.68 3.67 0.71
C ASP A 89 -8.11 2.91 1.91
N TYR A 90 -7.60 1.70 1.71
CA TYR A 90 -7.05 0.84 2.77
C TYR A 90 -5.54 0.66 2.68
N MET A 91 -4.93 1.22 1.65
CA MET A 91 -3.47 1.26 1.54
C MET A 91 -2.95 2.57 2.12
N PRO A 92 -1.89 2.56 2.95
CA PRO A 92 -1.20 3.78 3.32
C PRO A 92 -0.84 4.54 2.04
N THR A 93 -1.04 5.83 2.02
CA THR A 93 -0.57 6.71 0.94
C THR A 93 0.87 7.13 1.22
N THR A 94 1.64 7.37 0.17
CA THR A 94 2.94 8.00 0.32
C THR A 94 2.79 9.36 1.02
N GLU A 95 3.70 9.68 1.94
CA GLU A 95 3.77 11.01 2.56
C GLU A 95 4.20 12.10 1.57
N LYS A 96 4.75 11.68 0.42
CA LYS A 96 5.22 12.58 -0.64
C LYS A 96 4.09 12.94 -1.59
N SER A 97 4.11 14.17 -2.11
CA SER A 97 3.18 14.59 -3.14
C SER A 97 3.32 13.73 -4.39
N VAL A 98 2.27 12.99 -4.75
CA VAL A 98 2.23 12.17 -5.98
C VAL A 98 2.42 13.04 -7.22
N ASP A 99 1.86 14.24 -7.24
CA ASP A 99 2.04 15.19 -8.35
C ASP A 99 3.50 15.64 -8.46
N GLY A 100 4.11 16.03 -7.35
CA GLY A 100 5.52 16.42 -7.33
C GLY A 100 6.48 15.30 -7.69
N MET A 101 6.14 14.04 -7.33
CA MET A 101 6.91 12.87 -7.76
C MET A 101 6.77 12.61 -9.27
N TYR A 102 5.56 12.78 -9.79
CA TYR A 102 5.32 12.60 -11.22
C TYR A 102 6.00 13.69 -12.07
N GLU A 103 6.05 14.92 -11.60
CA GLU A 103 6.82 16.00 -12.24
C GLU A 103 8.31 15.65 -12.30
N GLN A 104 8.90 15.10 -11.23
CA GLN A 104 10.28 14.65 -11.22
C GLN A 104 10.51 13.50 -12.23
N LEU A 105 9.57 12.55 -12.35
CA LEU A 105 9.67 11.47 -13.35
C LEU A 105 9.69 12.05 -14.78
N THR A 106 8.78 12.98 -15.08
CA THR A 106 8.72 13.62 -16.41
C THR A 106 9.96 14.44 -16.71
N GLU A 107 10.60 15.02 -15.69
CA GLU A 107 11.87 15.71 -15.85
C GLU A 107 13.01 14.76 -16.27
N PHE A 108 13.08 13.57 -15.69
CA PHE A 108 14.02 12.53 -16.17
C PHE A 108 13.77 12.20 -17.65
N ILE A 109 12.52 12.06 -18.07
CA ILE A 109 12.17 11.78 -19.48
C ILE A 109 12.64 12.89 -20.40
N ARG A 110 12.48 14.16 -20.02
CA ARG A 110 12.94 15.32 -20.82
C ARG A 110 14.44 15.29 -21.09
N HIS A 111 15.23 14.78 -20.12
CA HIS A 111 16.69 14.70 -20.22
C HIS A 111 17.21 13.50 -20.99
N ILE A 112 16.37 12.56 -21.45
CA ILE A 112 16.76 11.48 -22.34
C ILE A 112 17.12 12.06 -23.71
N SER A 113 18.35 11.80 -24.16
CA SER A 113 18.89 12.32 -25.43
C SER A 113 18.55 11.42 -26.62
N ASN A 114 18.46 10.09 -26.40
CA ASN A 114 18.13 9.14 -27.45
C ASN A 114 16.65 9.28 -27.84
N PRO A 115 16.33 9.65 -29.10
CA PRO A 115 14.97 9.94 -29.52
C PRO A 115 14.02 8.73 -29.47
N TYR A 116 14.53 7.53 -29.70
CA TYR A 116 13.71 6.31 -29.67
C TYR A 116 13.32 5.93 -28.23
N LEU A 117 14.28 6.00 -27.31
CA LEU A 117 14.03 5.74 -25.89
C LEU A 117 13.12 6.82 -25.28
N LYS A 118 13.33 8.08 -25.65
CA LYS A 118 12.47 9.19 -25.24
C LYS A 118 11.04 8.99 -25.73
N SER A 119 10.85 8.68 -27.01
CA SER A 119 9.53 8.46 -27.58
C SER A 119 8.80 7.29 -26.91
N LEU A 120 9.53 6.19 -26.57
CA LEU A 120 8.97 5.06 -25.81
C LEU A 120 8.45 5.51 -24.45
N LEU A 121 9.24 6.26 -23.69
CA LEU A 121 8.85 6.75 -22.36
C LEU A 121 7.72 7.76 -22.44
N GLU A 122 7.74 8.69 -23.40
CA GLU A 122 6.67 9.65 -23.62
C GLU A 122 5.35 8.95 -23.95
N TYR A 123 5.39 7.87 -24.72
CA TYR A 123 4.19 7.10 -25.04
C TYR A 123 3.48 6.61 -23.77
N PHE A 124 4.18 5.96 -22.85
CA PHE A 124 3.56 5.42 -21.63
C PHE A 124 3.34 6.47 -20.54
N PHE A 125 4.36 7.29 -20.27
CA PHE A 125 4.37 8.15 -19.08
C PHE A 125 3.88 9.58 -19.33
N VAL A 126 3.57 9.96 -20.57
CA VAL A 126 3.07 11.30 -20.90
C VAL A 126 1.76 11.24 -21.69
N ASN A 127 1.63 10.31 -22.65
CA ASN A 127 0.51 10.28 -23.58
C ASN A 127 -0.62 9.32 -23.15
N ASP A 128 -0.29 8.17 -22.53
CA ASP A 128 -1.27 7.18 -22.10
C ASP A 128 -1.86 7.54 -20.73
N GLN A 129 -3.00 8.23 -20.72
CA GLN A 129 -3.65 8.70 -19.49
C GLN A 129 -4.13 7.56 -18.59
N GLU A 130 -4.48 6.40 -19.16
CA GLU A 130 -4.92 5.24 -18.37
C GLU A 130 -3.71 4.61 -17.66
N PHE A 131 -2.60 4.44 -18.37
CA PHE A 131 -1.36 3.96 -17.79
C PHE A 131 -0.87 4.91 -16.68
N ILE A 132 -0.82 6.21 -16.95
CA ILE A 132 -0.38 7.24 -15.99
C ILE A 132 -1.21 7.15 -14.70
N LYS A 133 -2.54 7.09 -14.82
CA LYS A 133 -3.43 6.99 -13.66
C LYS A 133 -3.12 5.74 -12.82
N LYS A 134 -2.97 4.59 -13.47
CA LYS A 134 -2.62 3.32 -12.81
C LYS A 134 -1.23 3.40 -12.16
N PHE A 135 -0.23 3.84 -12.89
CA PHE A 135 1.15 3.94 -12.42
C PHE A 135 1.29 4.84 -11.19
N ARG A 136 0.61 5.99 -11.18
CA ARG A 136 0.62 6.95 -10.07
C ARG A 136 -0.06 6.43 -8.80
N SER A 137 -1.01 5.52 -8.93
CA SER A 137 -1.77 4.98 -7.79
C SER A 137 -1.29 3.60 -7.33
N HIS A 138 -0.52 2.86 -8.16
CA HIS A 138 -0.10 1.51 -7.81
C HIS A 138 0.94 1.47 -6.68
N SER A 139 0.91 0.37 -5.93
CA SER A 139 1.97 0.01 -4.98
C SER A 139 3.07 -0.78 -5.70
N ALA A 140 4.34 -0.61 -5.28
CA ALA A 140 5.45 -1.38 -5.82
C ALA A 140 5.55 -2.81 -5.27
N ALA A 141 4.89 -3.10 -4.14
CA ALA A 141 4.94 -4.43 -3.52
C ALA A 141 3.65 -4.77 -2.79
N LYS A 142 3.40 -6.07 -2.60
CA LYS A 142 2.21 -6.56 -1.88
C LYS A 142 2.32 -6.44 -0.35
N THR A 143 3.50 -6.43 0.25
CA THR A 143 3.64 -6.59 1.71
C THR A 143 4.83 -5.89 2.39
N VAL A 144 5.83 -5.36 1.65
CA VAL A 144 7.04 -4.76 2.25
C VAL A 144 7.29 -3.40 1.59
N HIS A 145 8.45 -2.82 1.60
CA HIS A 145 8.76 -1.48 1.10
C HIS A 145 7.91 -1.02 -0.11
N HIS A 146 7.34 0.19 -0.01
CA HIS A 146 6.47 0.81 -1.04
C HIS A 146 5.13 0.08 -1.32
N GLY A 147 4.62 -0.73 -0.36
CA GLY A 147 3.31 -1.38 -0.42
C GLY A 147 2.13 -0.43 -0.14
N PHE A 148 2.19 0.83 -0.60
CA PHE A 148 1.19 1.87 -0.41
C PHE A 148 0.85 2.55 -1.74
N SER A 149 -0.28 3.26 -1.80
CA SER A 149 -0.70 4.01 -3.00
C SER A 149 0.34 5.07 -3.37
N GLY A 150 0.80 5.07 -4.62
CA GLY A 150 1.92 5.90 -5.09
C GLY A 150 3.30 5.28 -4.85
N GLY A 151 3.37 4.11 -4.22
CA GLY A 151 4.63 3.44 -3.88
C GLY A 151 5.43 3.02 -5.11
N LEU A 152 4.76 2.64 -6.21
CA LEU A 152 5.43 2.30 -7.47
C LEU A 152 6.18 3.52 -8.03
N LEU A 153 5.54 4.69 -8.06
CA LEU A 153 6.16 5.93 -8.52
C LEU A 153 7.34 6.33 -7.61
N GLU A 154 7.17 6.23 -6.29
CA GLU A 154 8.24 6.54 -5.34
C GLU A 154 9.43 5.58 -5.47
N HIS A 155 9.17 4.29 -5.64
CA HIS A 155 10.17 3.27 -5.89
C HIS A 155 10.94 3.57 -7.18
N THR A 156 10.24 3.79 -8.29
CA THR A 156 10.83 4.11 -9.59
C THR A 156 11.75 5.33 -9.50
N LEU A 157 11.32 6.40 -8.84
CA LEU A 157 12.16 7.58 -8.64
C LEU A 157 13.41 7.28 -7.81
N SER A 158 13.31 6.42 -6.81
CA SER A 158 14.45 6.03 -6.00
C SER A 158 15.48 5.26 -6.83
N VAL A 159 15.03 4.33 -7.67
CA VAL A 159 15.88 3.58 -8.60
C VAL A 159 16.51 4.52 -9.64
N LEU A 160 15.75 5.47 -10.20
CA LEU A 160 16.24 6.44 -11.17
C LEU A 160 17.38 7.30 -10.62
N ARG A 161 17.27 7.79 -9.39
CA ARG A 161 18.34 8.58 -8.73
C ARG A 161 19.60 7.76 -8.55
N MET A 162 19.47 6.48 -8.17
CA MET A 162 20.62 5.57 -8.09
C MET A 162 21.25 5.34 -9.48
N CYS A 163 20.44 5.09 -10.49
CA CYS A 163 20.91 4.91 -11.87
C CYS A 163 21.61 6.17 -12.41
N GLU A 164 21.07 7.35 -12.12
CA GLU A 164 21.70 8.62 -12.50
C GLU A 164 23.07 8.82 -11.84
N TYR A 165 23.18 8.52 -10.53
CA TYR A 165 24.43 8.55 -9.81
C TYR A 165 25.48 7.59 -10.43
N PHE A 166 25.09 6.35 -10.73
CA PHE A 166 25.99 5.39 -11.35
C PHE A 166 26.41 5.82 -12.76
N ALA A 167 25.46 6.29 -13.59
CA ALA A 167 25.78 6.77 -14.93
C ALA A 167 26.74 7.99 -14.92
N GLY A 168 26.63 8.85 -13.91
CA GLY A 168 27.55 9.97 -13.72
C GLY A 168 28.94 9.55 -13.22
N SER A 169 29.01 8.45 -12.46
CA SER A 169 30.25 7.94 -11.87
C SER A 169 31.03 7.00 -12.81
N TYR A 170 30.35 6.31 -13.70
CA TYR A 170 30.93 5.28 -14.58
C TYR A 170 30.62 5.58 -16.05
N GLY A 171 31.58 6.20 -16.75
CA GLY A 171 31.42 6.64 -18.15
C GLY A 171 31.20 5.53 -19.17
N ILE A 172 31.36 4.25 -18.78
CA ILE A 172 31.03 3.08 -19.64
C ILE A 172 29.53 2.83 -19.72
N LEU A 173 28.73 3.35 -18.78
CA LEU A 173 27.29 3.15 -18.72
C LEU A 173 26.59 4.08 -19.71
N ASN A 174 25.67 3.51 -20.48
CA ASN A 174 24.77 4.30 -21.31
C ASN A 174 23.64 4.85 -20.41
N LYS A 175 23.72 6.15 -20.10
CA LYS A 175 22.76 6.83 -19.19
C LYS A 175 21.32 6.68 -19.67
N ASP A 176 21.06 6.95 -20.94
CA ASP A 176 19.69 6.91 -21.48
C ASP A 176 19.08 5.52 -21.40
N LEU A 177 19.88 4.49 -21.75
CA LEU A 177 19.41 3.11 -21.65
C LEU A 177 19.17 2.68 -20.21
N LEU A 178 20.07 3.06 -19.29
CA LEU A 178 19.95 2.73 -17.86
C LEU A 178 18.71 3.36 -17.22
N LEU A 179 18.47 4.65 -17.47
CA LEU A 179 17.30 5.35 -16.97
C LEU A 179 15.99 4.80 -17.58
N THR A 180 16.01 4.51 -18.90
CA THR A 180 14.84 3.91 -19.56
C THR A 180 14.51 2.55 -18.98
N ALA A 181 15.51 1.69 -18.78
CA ALA A 181 15.32 0.38 -18.16
C ALA A 181 14.76 0.51 -16.73
N ALA A 182 15.25 1.48 -15.97
CA ALA A 182 14.77 1.76 -14.61
C ALA A 182 13.31 2.23 -14.56
N MET A 183 12.81 2.88 -15.61
CA MET A 183 11.39 3.29 -15.71
C MET A 183 10.47 2.15 -16.14
N CYS A 184 11.01 1.20 -16.93
CA CYS A 184 10.21 0.12 -17.53
C CYS A 184 10.28 -1.21 -16.76
N HIS A 185 11.02 -1.28 -15.63
CA HIS A 185 11.20 -2.53 -14.87
C HIS A 185 9.99 -2.94 -14.04
#